data_173e35462c8b24c7970fcb8eacb3d377
#
_entry.id   173e35462c8b24c7970fcb8eacb3d377
#
_cell.length_a   1.000
_cell.length_b   1.000
_cell.length_c   1.000
_cell.angle_alpha   90.00
_cell.angle_beta   90.00
_cell.angle_gamma   90.00
#
_symmetry.space_group_name_H-M   'P 1'
#
loop_
_entity.id
_entity.type
_entity.pdbx_description
1 polymer ?
#
loop_
_entity_poly.entity_id
_entity_poly.type
_entity_poly.pdbx_seq_one_letter_code
_entity_poly.pdbx_strand_id
1 'polypeptide(L)'
;MLPPMGRHWRTDPAELTRLDEQGLIEWSKNGNPRLKKFADEHCGKKIQDIWENFKDPAYPDYPTQKNEAMLDLIVRQSSNKDSIILDAFAGSGTTLLAAFNNDRRFIGIDKEEYACAVMKEKLTNKELFEKDIAYIDLKNK
;
A
#
# COMPACT_ATOMS: atom_id res chain seq x y z
N MET A 1 28.98 -23.98 -20.16
CA MET A 1 28.64 -24.77 -18.92
C MET A 1 27.30 -25.43 -19.16
N LEU A 2 27.14 -26.72 -18.79
CA LEU A 2 25.89 -27.45 -18.97
C LEU A 2 24.96 -27.28 -17.77
N PRO A 3 23.63 -27.33 -17.94
CA PRO A 3 22.69 -27.32 -16.83
C PRO A 3 22.82 -28.58 -15.97
N PRO A 4 22.34 -28.54 -14.70
CA PRO A 4 22.27 -29.76 -13.88
C PRO A 4 21.50 -30.89 -14.58
N MET A 5 21.86 -32.14 -14.29
CA MET A 5 21.24 -33.31 -14.91
C MET A 5 19.70 -33.29 -14.76
N GLY A 6 18.99 -33.51 -15.87
CA GLY A 6 17.53 -33.48 -15.92
C GLY A 6 16.91 -32.07 -15.93
N ARG A 7 17.72 -30.99 -16.06
CA ARG A 7 17.24 -29.60 -16.15
C ARG A 7 17.81 -28.91 -17.38
N HIS A 8 17.20 -27.76 -17.75
CA HIS A 8 17.68 -26.86 -18.80
C HIS A 8 17.69 -25.42 -18.27
N TRP A 9 18.52 -24.59 -18.88
CA TRP A 9 18.48 -23.16 -18.62
C TRP A 9 17.20 -22.57 -19.23
N ARG A 10 16.58 -21.63 -18.53
CA ARG A 10 15.42 -20.91 -19.08
C ARG A 10 15.82 -19.89 -20.15
N THR A 11 17.09 -19.50 -20.14
CA THR A 11 17.68 -18.53 -21.06
C THR A 11 18.44 -19.28 -22.13
N ASP A 12 18.36 -18.80 -23.39
CA ASP A 12 19.16 -19.29 -24.50
C ASP A 12 20.65 -19.18 -24.16
N PRO A 13 21.48 -20.18 -24.55
CA PRO A 13 22.92 -20.17 -24.28
C PRO A 13 23.65 -18.91 -24.80
N ALA A 14 23.29 -18.42 -25.97
CA ALA A 14 23.89 -17.19 -26.52
C ALA A 14 23.57 -15.96 -25.66
N GLU A 15 22.34 -15.83 -25.23
CA GLU A 15 21.92 -14.75 -24.34
C GLU A 15 22.55 -14.86 -22.95
N LEU A 16 22.70 -16.07 -22.42
CA LEU A 16 23.40 -16.30 -21.14
C LEU A 16 24.86 -15.87 -21.21
N THR A 17 25.56 -16.21 -22.32
CA THR A 17 26.94 -15.77 -22.56
C THR A 17 27.04 -14.25 -22.64
N ARG A 18 26.14 -13.61 -23.38
CA ARG A 18 26.07 -12.14 -23.49
C ARG A 18 25.91 -11.48 -22.14
N LEU A 19 25.00 -11.97 -21.29
CA LEU A 19 24.76 -11.44 -19.96
C LEU A 19 25.96 -11.64 -19.04
N ASP A 20 26.67 -12.77 -19.17
CA ASP A 20 27.87 -13.06 -18.40
C ASP A 20 29.03 -12.11 -18.78
N GLU A 21 29.26 -11.90 -20.08
CA GLU A 21 30.24 -10.93 -20.60
C GLU A 21 29.94 -9.49 -20.13
N GLN A 22 28.68 -9.14 -19.96
CA GLN A 22 28.26 -7.86 -19.40
C GLN A 22 28.39 -7.78 -17.87
N GLY A 23 28.84 -8.85 -17.21
CA GLY A 23 28.97 -8.92 -15.77
C GLY A 23 27.63 -8.98 -15.01
N LEU A 24 26.52 -9.29 -15.69
CA LEU A 24 25.17 -9.37 -15.15
C LEU A 24 24.83 -10.73 -14.55
N ILE A 25 25.73 -11.72 -14.69
CA ILE A 25 25.56 -13.05 -14.11
C ILE A 25 26.46 -13.20 -12.88
N GLU A 26 25.90 -13.75 -11.83
CA GLU A 26 26.63 -14.27 -10.67
C GLU A 26 26.54 -15.80 -10.68
N TRP A 27 27.67 -16.45 -10.73
CA TRP A 27 27.74 -17.91 -10.67
C TRP A 27 27.78 -18.39 -9.22
N SER A 28 26.80 -19.19 -8.82
CA SER A 28 26.83 -19.85 -7.51
C SER A 28 27.98 -20.87 -7.42
N LYS A 29 28.35 -21.29 -6.20
CA LYS A 29 29.36 -22.32 -5.96
C LYS A 29 29.08 -23.64 -6.71
N ASN A 30 27.81 -23.93 -6.97
CA ASN A 30 27.35 -25.12 -7.69
C ASN A 30 27.20 -24.90 -9.21
N GLY A 31 27.74 -23.80 -9.73
CA GLY A 31 27.70 -23.50 -11.16
C GLY A 31 26.32 -23.08 -11.72
N ASN A 32 25.38 -22.67 -10.87
CA ASN A 32 24.11 -22.15 -11.32
C ASN A 32 24.19 -20.64 -11.57
N PRO A 33 23.77 -20.14 -12.75
CA PRO A 33 23.75 -18.72 -13.04
C PRO A 33 22.61 -18.02 -12.29
N ARG A 34 22.88 -16.84 -11.79
CA ARG A 34 21.91 -15.93 -11.18
C ARG A 34 22.02 -14.58 -11.85
N LEU A 35 20.93 -14.09 -12.44
CA LEU A 35 20.89 -12.75 -12.98
C LEU A 35 20.94 -11.74 -11.83
N LYS A 36 21.91 -10.83 -11.87
CA LYS A 36 21.98 -9.69 -10.95
C LYS A 36 20.79 -8.76 -11.18
N LYS A 37 20.16 -8.32 -10.10
CA LYS A 37 19.15 -7.29 -10.11
C LYS A 37 19.65 -6.12 -9.29
N PHE A 38 19.76 -4.97 -9.90
CA PHE A 38 20.22 -3.77 -9.23
C PHE A 38 19.05 -3.10 -8.51
N ALA A 39 19.33 -2.52 -7.34
CA ALA A 39 18.29 -1.98 -6.47
C ALA A 39 17.61 -0.72 -7.07
N ASP A 40 18.36 0.05 -7.83
CA ASP A 40 17.91 1.25 -8.54
C ASP A 40 17.00 0.94 -9.74
N GLU A 41 17.15 -0.24 -10.33
CA GLU A 41 16.32 -0.72 -11.45
C GLU A 41 15.09 -1.53 -10.96
N HIS A 42 15.03 -1.83 -9.66
CA HIS A 42 14.01 -2.73 -9.12
C HIS A 42 12.82 -1.94 -8.57
N CYS A 43 11.65 -2.10 -9.18
CA CYS A 43 10.40 -1.47 -8.75
C CYS A 43 9.86 -1.95 -7.38
N GLY A 44 10.71 -2.59 -6.55
CA GLY A 44 10.34 -3.11 -5.25
C GLY A 44 9.67 -4.49 -5.30
N LYS A 45 9.22 -4.97 -4.15
CA LYS A 45 8.50 -6.23 -4.03
C LYS A 45 7.02 -6.00 -4.38
N LYS A 46 6.46 -6.84 -5.24
CA LYS A 46 5.02 -6.81 -5.53
C LYS A 46 4.21 -7.03 -4.25
N ILE A 47 3.12 -6.29 -4.11
CA ILE A 47 2.17 -6.47 -3.01
C ILE A 47 1.64 -7.90 -3.07
N GLN A 48 1.65 -8.57 -1.94
CA GLN A 48 1.16 -9.93 -1.80
C GLN A 48 -0.31 -9.91 -1.35
N ASP A 49 -0.99 -11.03 -1.46
CA ASP A 49 -2.36 -11.25 -1.02
C ASP A 49 -2.47 -11.58 0.49
N ILE A 50 -1.35 -11.92 1.13
CA ILE A 50 -1.29 -12.20 2.57
C ILE A 50 -0.63 -11.00 3.28
N TRP A 51 -1.36 -10.40 4.23
CA TRP A 51 -0.97 -9.17 4.94
C TRP A 51 -0.80 -9.39 6.45
N GLU A 52 0.12 -10.25 6.82
CA GLU A 52 0.39 -10.59 8.24
C GLU A 52 0.98 -9.43 9.07
N ASN A 53 1.52 -8.41 8.41
CA ASN A 53 2.25 -7.33 9.08
C ASN A 53 1.34 -6.19 9.57
N PHE A 54 0.04 -6.20 9.24
CA PHE A 54 -0.90 -5.16 9.62
C PHE A 54 -1.77 -5.62 10.80
N LYS A 55 -1.31 -5.35 12.01
CA LYS A 55 -2.09 -5.60 13.22
C LYS A 55 -2.92 -4.37 13.56
N ASP A 56 -4.16 -4.56 13.94
CA ASP A 56 -5.00 -3.48 14.46
C ASP A 56 -4.36 -2.88 15.74
N PRO A 57 -4.59 -1.59 16.04
CA PRO A 57 -4.02 -0.93 17.21
C PRO A 57 -4.41 -1.66 18.51
N ALA A 58 -3.45 -1.83 19.42
CA ALA A 58 -3.72 -2.43 20.74
C ALA A 58 -4.58 -1.51 21.64
N TYR A 59 -4.48 -0.20 21.42
CA TYR A 59 -5.22 0.84 22.14
C TYR A 59 -5.87 1.78 21.11
N PRO A 60 -7.00 1.37 20.52
CA PRO A 60 -7.66 2.17 19.49
C PRO A 60 -8.46 3.32 20.08
N ASP A 61 -8.49 4.46 19.40
CA ASP A 61 -9.37 5.60 19.73
C ASP A 61 -10.85 5.27 19.47
N TYR A 62 -11.10 4.26 18.65
CA TYR A 62 -12.43 3.75 18.33
C TYR A 62 -12.42 2.22 18.26
N PRO A 63 -13.45 1.52 18.80
CA PRO A 63 -13.42 0.05 19.01
C PRO A 63 -13.09 -0.81 17.79
N THR A 64 -13.43 -0.34 16.59
CA THR A 64 -13.21 -1.06 15.31
C THR A 64 -12.17 -0.38 14.44
N GLN A 65 -11.30 0.44 15.02
CA GLN A 65 -10.26 1.16 14.28
C GLN A 65 -9.30 0.20 13.59
N LYS A 66 -9.11 0.39 12.31
CA LYS A 66 -8.20 -0.38 11.47
C LYS A 66 -6.78 0.17 11.50
N ASN A 67 -5.83 -0.68 11.14
CA ASN A 67 -4.45 -0.28 11.01
C ASN A 67 -4.28 0.78 9.92
N GLU A 68 -3.69 1.93 10.26
CA GLU A 68 -3.52 3.07 9.36
C GLU A 68 -2.62 2.72 8.16
N ALA A 69 -1.52 1.99 8.39
CA ALA A 69 -0.60 1.60 7.32
C ALA A 69 -1.24 0.61 6.33
N MET A 70 -2.19 -0.20 6.77
CA MET A 70 -2.96 -1.07 5.89
C MET A 70 -3.88 -0.25 4.98
N LEU A 71 -4.58 0.72 5.53
CA LEU A 71 -5.47 1.58 4.74
C LEU A 71 -4.68 2.52 3.81
N ASP A 72 -3.52 3.00 4.25
CA ASP A 72 -2.57 3.72 3.39
C ASP A 72 -2.18 2.90 2.16
N LEU A 73 -1.80 1.64 2.38
CA LEU A 73 -1.47 0.73 1.28
C LEU A 73 -2.65 0.52 0.34
N ILE A 74 -3.86 0.28 0.86
CA ILE A 74 -5.08 0.08 0.06
C ILE A 74 -5.37 1.32 -0.79
N VAL A 75 -5.35 2.50 -0.20
CA VAL A 75 -5.61 3.76 -0.91
C VAL A 75 -4.60 3.98 -2.03
N ARG A 76 -3.32 3.78 -1.76
CA ARG A 76 -2.25 3.98 -2.75
C ARG A 76 -2.30 3.01 -3.92
N GLN A 77 -2.65 1.76 -3.69
CA GLN A 77 -2.69 0.75 -4.75
C GLN A 77 -3.97 0.78 -5.60
N SER A 78 -5.07 1.32 -5.05
CA SER A 78 -6.39 1.28 -5.69
C SER A 78 -6.89 2.62 -6.23
N SER A 79 -6.11 3.69 -6.07
CA SER A 79 -6.51 5.04 -6.51
C SER A 79 -5.33 5.86 -6.99
N ASN A 80 -5.60 6.87 -7.79
CA ASN A 80 -4.62 7.87 -8.21
C ASN A 80 -4.70 9.12 -7.31
N LYS A 81 -3.68 10.00 -7.36
CA LYS A 81 -3.74 11.34 -6.76
C LYS A 81 -4.99 12.08 -7.27
N ASP A 82 -5.54 12.94 -6.45
CA ASP A 82 -6.76 13.73 -6.70
C ASP A 82 -8.06 12.93 -6.87
N SER A 83 -8.00 11.58 -6.80
CA SER A 83 -9.20 10.74 -6.77
C SER A 83 -10.05 11.01 -5.53
N ILE A 84 -11.33 10.67 -5.61
CA ILE A 84 -12.24 10.72 -4.45
C ILE A 84 -12.33 9.33 -3.85
N ILE A 85 -12.02 9.21 -2.57
CA ILE A 85 -12.20 8.00 -1.78
C ILE A 85 -13.51 8.11 -1.01
N LEU A 86 -14.40 7.16 -1.20
CA LEU A 86 -15.66 7.05 -0.45
C LEU A 86 -15.55 5.93 0.58
N ASP A 87 -15.83 6.26 1.84
CA ASP A 87 -16.07 5.29 2.90
C ASP A 87 -17.46 5.52 3.50
N ALA A 88 -18.38 4.60 3.20
CA ALA A 88 -19.78 4.70 3.64
C ALA A 88 -20.00 4.20 5.07
N PHE A 89 -18.97 3.68 5.74
CA PHE A 89 -18.96 3.20 7.12
C PHE A 89 -17.66 3.63 7.80
N ALA A 90 -17.39 4.93 7.74
CA ALA A 90 -16.08 5.51 8.00
C ALA A 90 -15.56 5.34 9.44
N GLY A 91 -16.46 5.08 10.41
CA GLY A 91 -16.09 4.88 11.80
C GLY A 91 -15.22 6.01 12.34
N SER A 92 -14.01 5.69 12.78
CA SER A 92 -13.03 6.69 13.25
C SER A 92 -12.35 7.52 12.14
N GLY A 93 -12.70 7.31 10.87
CA GLY A 93 -12.15 8.06 9.74
C GLY A 93 -10.71 7.70 9.34
N THR A 94 -10.22 6.52 9.68
CA THR A 94 -8.84 6.12 9.34
C THR A 94 -8.63 6.03 7.82
N THR A 95 -9.65 5.58 7.06
CA THR A 95 -9.63 5.60 5.58
C THR A 95 -9.52 7.02 5.03
N LEU A 96 -10.23 7.97 5.64
CA LEU A 96 -10.22 9.38 5.20
C LEU A 96 -8.87 10.01 5.46
N LEU A 97 -8.27 9.70 6.61
CA LEU A 97 -6.92 10.14 6.95
C LEU A 97 -5.89 9.56 5.97
N ALA A 98 -5.99 8.27 5.63
CA ALA A 98 -5.13 7.64 4.62
C ALA A 98 -5.31 8.30 3.23
N ALA A 99 -6.54 8.65 2.85
CA ALA A 99 -6.82 9.38 1.62
C ALA A 99 -6.13 10.75 1.63
N PHE A 100 -6.30 11.53 2.69
CA PHE A 100 -5.68 12.84 2.86
C PHE A 100 -4.15 12.78 2.79
N ASN A 101 -3.54 11.89 3.56
CA ASN A 101 -2.08 11.72 3.60
C ASN A 101 -1.47 11.34 2.24
N ASN A 102 -2.27 10.89 1.30
CA ASN A 102 -1.83 10.48 -0.03
C ASN A 102 -2.33 11.40 -1.16
N ASP A 103 -2.72 12.64 -0.87
CA ASP A 103 -3.23 13.60 -1.85
C ASP A 103 -4.52 13.12 -2.56
N ARG A 104 -5.43 12.48 -1.83
CA ARG A 104 -6.77 12.11 -2.31
C ARG A 104 -7.82 12.94 -1.59
N ARG A 105 -8.89 13.29 -2.30
CA ARG A 105 -10.10 13.82 -1.69
C ARG A 105 -10.88 12.68 -1.05
N PHE A 106 -11.78 12.98 -0.12
CA PHE A 106 -12.54 11.93 0.56
C PHE A 106 -13.97 12.34 0.85
N ILE A 107 -14.81 11.32 1.00
CA ILE A 107 -16.17 11.40 1.51
C ILE A 107 -16.31 10.29 2.55
N GLY A 108 -16.59 10.65 3.80
CA GLY A 108 -16.86 9.69 4.88
C GLY A 108 -18.31 9.80 5.31
N ILE A 109 -18.95 8.66 5.52
CA ILE A 109 -20.32 8.58 6.03
C ILE A 109 -20.33 7.64 7.22
N ASP A 110 -21.00 8.04 8.29
CA ASP A 110 -21.31 7.15 9.41
C ASP A 110 -22.65 7.53 10.03
N LYS A 111 -23.35 6.57 10.60
CA LYS A 111 -24.65 6.80 11.27
C LYS A 111 -24.49 7.14 12.75
N GLU A 112 -23.37 6.80 13.34
CA GLU A 112 -23.10 6.96 14.77
C GLU A 112 -22.49 8.35 15.04
N GLU A 113 -23.13 9.12 15.91
CA GLU A 113 -22.66 10.48 16.28
C GLU A 113 -21.27 10.43 16.92
N TYR A 114 -21.00 9.41 17.73
CA TYR A 114 -19.68 9.23 18.33
C TYR A 114 -18.58 8.96 17.28
N ALA A 115 -18.87 8.14 16.28
CA ALA A 115 -17.93 7.91 15.16
C ALA A 115 -17.64 9.22 14.41
N CYS A 116 -18.70 10.00 14.12
CA CYS A 116 -18.56 11.30 13.45
C CYS A 116 -17.73 12.29 14.29
N ALA A 117 -17.89 12.30 15.61
CA ALA A 117 -17.10 13.15 16.50
C ALA A 117 -15.61 12.76 16.49
N VAL A 118 -15.31 11.47 16.64
CA VAL A 118 -13.93 10.94 16.58
C VAL A 118 -13.28 11.21 15.22
N MET A 119 -14.02 10.98 14.14
CA MET A 119 -13.57 11.28 12.77
C MET A 119 -13.22 12.76 12.61
N LYS A 120 -14.11 13.66 13.07
CA LYS A 120 -13.90 15.10 13.02
C LYS A 120 -12.64 15.50 13.78
N GLU A 121 -12.49 15.03 15.03
CA GLU A 121 -11.32 15.32 15.86
C GLU A 121 -10.02 14.83 15.19
N LYS A 122 -10.01 13.59 14.68
CA LYS A 122 -8.85 12.99 14.01
C LYS A 122 -8.40 13.80 12.78
N LEU A 123 -9.33 14.27 11.98
CA LEU A 123 -9.03 15.05 10.79
C LEU A 123 -8.57 16.47 11.15
N THR A 124 -9.19 17.11 12.14
CA THR A 124 -8.80 18.45 12.60
C THR A 124 -7.40 18.47 13.22
N ASN A 125 -7.03 17.47 13.98
CA ASN A 125 -5.70 17.36 14.63
C ASN A 125 -4.53 17.17 13.65
N LYS A 126 -4.80 16.92 12.37
CA LYS A 126 -3.77 16.72 11.31
C LYS A 126 -3.58 17.97 10.42
N GLU A 127 -3.79 19.16 10.97
CA GLU A 127 -3.63 20.45 10.24
C GLU A 127 -4.62 20.64 9.08
N LEU A 128 -5.65 19.80 8.99
CA LEU A 128 -6.78 20.05 8.13
C LEU A 128 -7.57 21.24 8.71
N PHE A 129 -7.53 22.37 8.03
CA PHE A 129 -8.31 23.52 8.45
C PHE A 129 -9.81 23.18 8.35
N GLU A 130 -10.61 23.59 9.35
CA GLU A 130 -12.07 23.37 9.35
C GLU A 130 -12.77 23.86 8.06
N LYS A 131 -12.20 24.84 7.39
CA LYS A 131 -12.70 25.37 6.11
C LYS A 131 -12.55 24.42 4.92
N ASP A 132 -11.68 23.41 5.03
CA ASP A 132 -11.40 22.47 3.95
C ASP A 132 -12.26 21.20 4.05
N ILE A 133 -13.05 21.07 5.12
CA ILE A 133 -13.92 19.91 5.37
C ILE A 133 -15.35 20.40 5.56
N ALA A 134 -16.27 19.91 4.72
CA ALA A 134 -17.69 20.13 4.88
C ALA A 134 -18.32 18.98 5.68
N TYR A 135 -19.07 19.33 6.73
CA TYR A 135 -19.86 18.39 7.53
C TYR A 135 -21.34 18.57 7.19
N ILE A 136 -22.01 17.47 6.85
CA ILE A 136 -23.44 17.48 6.51
C ILE A 136 -24.16 16.51 7.45
N ASP A 137 -25.06 17.05 8.29
CA ASP A 137 -25.97 16.24 9.10
C ASP A 137 -27.25 15.99 8.30
N LEU A 138 -27.47 14.70 7.95
CA LEU A 138 -28.64 14.29 7.17
C LEU A 138 -29.89 14.02 8.03
N LYS A 139 -29.78 14.01 9.37
CA LYS A 139 -30.92 13.79 10.28
C LYS A 139 -31.89 14.99 10.35
N ASN A 140 -31.39 16.15 9.97
CA ASN A 140 -32.13 17.43 10.09
C ASN A 140 -32.68 17.94 8.73
N LYS A 141 -32.87 17.04 7.76
CA LYS A 141 -33.48 17.36 6.47
C LYS A 141 -34.86 16.76 6.31
#